data_7066e8f6f900be26e0f8b14db4dfd09a
#
_entry.id   7066e8f6f900be26e0f8b14db4dfd09a
#
_cell.length_a   1.000
_cell.length_b   1.000
_cell.length_c   1.000
_cell.angle_alpha   90.00
_cell.angle_beta   90.00
_cell.angle_gamma   90.00
#
_symmetry.space_group_name_H-M   'P 1'
#
loop_
_entity.id
_entity.type
_entity.pdbx_description
1 polymer ?
#
loop_
_entity_poly.entity_id
_entity_poly.type
_entity_poly.pdbx_seq_one_letter_code
_entity_poly.pdbx_strand_id
1 'polypeptide(L)'
;MIQSVSPILFVCLLWSAQSVQAVSILSGPVITHLSAREAKIWIEWETAPKDALIRYSNPAESDSKFAAKVIVGNDGISNTILDQINPGRSYQYVVEADGERLIEEFFTAPIHYKDIQQPPTFSVGILGNHYVIEDGTEPPYQVLGGNLDVFPVIGRENFVGLIWAGSTSFLRDMDTTSMAGMLRRHSHNRSLSATRKLFSNIWHKAVPALGNFSAEHSSPTYAPNTWARYAFSKYWPSAADFHLKPHEETPLYHSFRWVDTDFFFIDSHSEREGYDQRTESPKLFSNEQQTWLLRALARSDAPFKIVISATSMLSPSDNPGNFSFADEQQESFLRALERNRFDGVVFVSGGKHFGEVTKFVRPRGYSMYEMSVGSTTYLDPSNPREPNFFREPLSYSEVPQFGRLTVSGEEGARVLSLALFETNGNLLFEQMIPQTDLLWQDDTL
;
A
#
# COMPACT_ATOMS: atom_id res chain seq x y z
N MET A 1 -30.58 26.66 -81.69
CA MET A 1 -31.28 26.06 -80.56
C MET A 1 -30.19 25.46 -79.62
N ILE A 2 -29.85 26.17 -78.60
CA ILE A 2 -28.89 25.69 -77.64
C ILE A 2 -29.68 25.38 -76.39
N GLN A 3 -29.72 24.10 -76.01
CA GLN A 3 -30.36 23.64 -74.78
C GLN A 3 -29.36 23.80 -73.58
N SER A 4 -29.80 24.58 -72.61
CA SER A 4 -29.09 24.74 -71.35
C SER A 4 -29.35 23.55 -70.43
N VAL A 5 -28.29 22.84 -69.99
CA VAL A 5 -28.32 21.78 -68.95
C VAL A 5 -28.03 22.43 -67.65
N SER A 6 -28.97 22.43 -66.70
CA SER A 6 -28.76 22.85 -65.32
C SER A 6 -28.04 21.75 -64.52
N PRO A 7 -26.98 22.07 -63.71
CA PRO A 7 -26.42 21.09 -62.88
C PRO A 7 -27.22 20.93 -61.55
N ILE A 8 -27.65 19.70 -61.28
CA ILE A 8 -28.23 19.31 -59.97
C ILE A 8 -27.11 19.17 -58.98
N LEU A 9 -27.10 20.05 -57.98
CA LEU A 9 -26.17 20.00 -56.87
C LEU A 9 -26.62 18.93 -55.86
N PHE A 10 -25.94 17.79 -55.82
CA PHE A 10 -26.12 16.78 -54.77
C PHE A 10 -25.41 17.26 -53.50
N VAL A 11 -26.16 17.75 -52.50
CA VAL A 11 -25.63 18.01 -51.15
C VAL A 11 -25.60 16.68 -50.40
N CYS A 12 -24.44 16.03 -50.32
CA CYS A 12 -24.21 14.92 -49.39
C CYS A 12 -24.08 15.49 -47.96
N LEU A 13 -25.15 15.36 -47.18
CA LEU A 13 -25.11 15.52 -45.74
C LEU A 13 -24.30 14.35 -45.15
N LEU A 14 -23.01 14.58 -44.93
CA LEU A 14 -22.20 13.71 -44.11
C LEU A 14 -22.66 13.87 -42.62
N TRP A 15 -23.52 12.96 -42.18
CA TRP A 15 -23.74 12.75 -40.77
C TRP A 15 -22.46 12.12 -40.23
N SER A 16 -21.63 12.94 -39.56
CA SER A 16 -20.59 12.43 -38.70
C SER A 16 -21.28 11.79 -37.49
N ALA A 17 -21.45 10.48 -37.50
CA ALA A 17 -21.74 9.73 -36.31
C ALA A 17 -20.55 9.95 -35.39
N GLN A 18 -20.66 10.86 -34.43
CA GLN A 18 -19.74 10.89 -33.28
C GLN A 18 -19.95 9.55 -32.59
N SER A 19 -18.97 8.66 -32.71
CA SER A 19 -18.91 7.47 -31.87
C SER A 19 -18.87 7.95 -30.41
N VAL A 20 -19.97 7.82 -29.72
CA VAL A 20 -19.97 7.99 -28.24
C VAL A 20 -19.01 6.91 -27.74
N GLN A 21 -17.85 7.32 -27.24
CA GLN A 21 -16.90 6.41 -26.66
C GLN A 21 -17.58 5.78 -25.43
N ALA A 22 -17.66 4.45 -25.41
CA ALA A 22 -18.27 3.73 -24.29
C ALA A 22 -17.52 4.04 -23.00
N VAL A 23 -18.24 4.21 -21.92
CA VAL A 23 -17.65 4.40 -20.59
C VAL A 23 -16.81 3.19 -20.22
N SER A 24 -15.60 3.41 -19.69
CA SER A 24 -14.69 2.33 -19.34
C SER A 24 -13.85 2.66 -18.09
N ILE A 25 -13.53 1.61 -17.35
CA ILE A 25 -12.66 1.67 -16.16
C ILE A 25 -11.24 1.30 -16.58
N LEU A 26 -10.29 2.20 -16.32
CA LEU A 26 -8.88 1.98 -16.57
C LEU A 26 -8.25 1.11 -15.47
N SER A 27 -8.52 1.41 -14.20
CA SER A 27 -8.00 0.68 -13.05
C SER A 27 -8.98 0.67 -11.88
N GLY A 28 -8.94 -0.39 -11.09
CA GLY A 28 -9.88 -0.65 -10.00
C GLY A 28 -11.09 -1.49 -10.46
N PRO A 29 -12.12 -1.60 -9.61
CA PRO A 29 -12.25 -1.01 -8.27
C PRO A 29 -11.23 -1.53 -7.28
N VAL A 30 -10.79 -0.68 -6.35
CA VAL A 30 -9.87 -1.04 -5.26
C VAL A 30 -10.48 -0.66 -3.93
N ILE A 31 -10.53 -1.60 -3.00
CA ILE A 31 -10.93 -1.31 -1.63
C ILE A 31 -9.74 -0.69 -0.90
N THR A 32 -9.76 0.62 -0.72
CA THR A 32 -8.69 1.36 -0.05
C THR A 32 -8.88 1.46 1.46
N HIS A 33 -10.10 1.21 1.94
CA HIS A 33 -10.43 1.10 3.36
C HIS A 33 -11.61 0.15 3.53
N LEU A 34 -11.54 -0.70 4.55
CA LEU A 34 -12.63 -1.59 4.93
C LEU A 34 -12.69 -1.67 6.46
N SER A 35 -13.82 -1.29 7.01
CA SER A 35 -14.13 -1.38 8.43
C SER A 35 -15.43 -2.14 8.65
N ALA A 36 -15.81 -2.32 9.90
CA ALA A 36 -17.08 -2.97 10.25
C ALA A 36 -18.33 -2.21 9.76
N ARG A 37 -18.18 -0.92 9.39
CA ARG A 37 -19.31 -0.06 9.05
C ARG A 37 -19.13 0.74 7.75
N GLU A 38 -17.95 0.68 7.13
CA GLU A 38 -17.63 1.49 5.98
C GLU A 38 -16.66 0.74 5.05
N ALA A 39 -16.89 0.87 3.74
CA ALA A 39 -15.91 0.53 2.72
C ALA A 39 -15.66 1.73 1.81
N LYS A 40 -14.42 1.92 1.37
CA LYS A 40 -14.03 2.98 0.43
C LYS A 40 -13.52 2.36 -0.83
N ILE A 41 -14.16 2.70 -1.96
CA ILE A 41 -13.89 2.15 -3.28
C ILE A 41 -13.25 3.25 -4.13
N TRP A 42 -12.05 2.98 -4.62
CA TRP A 42 -11.28 3.80 -5.55
C TRP A 42 -11.42 3.26 -6.97
N ILE A 43 -11.66 4.13 -7.96
CA ILE A 43 -11.73 3.78 -9.38
C ILE A 43 -11.03 4.87 -10.20
N GLU A 44 -10.23 4.47 -11.18
CA GLU A 44 -9.71 5.31 -12.26
C GLU A 44 -10.46 4.99 -13.55
N TRP A 45 -11.02 6.02 -14.17
CA TRP A 45 -11.83 5.93 -15.37
C TRP A 45 -10.98 6.26 -16.60
N GLU A 46 -11.01 5.41 -17.60
CA GLU A 46 -10.41 5.70 -18.92
C GLU A 46 -11.29 6.71 -19.68
N THR A 47 -12.61 6.50 -19.62
CA THR A 47 -13.60 7.44 -20.10
C THR A 47 -14.54 7.78 -18.95
N ALA A 48 -14.53 9.05 -18.52
CA ALA A 48 -15.34 9.50 -17.39
C ALA A 48 -16.83 9.42 -17.72
N PRO A 49 -17.67 8.79 -16.86
CA PRO A 49 -19.11 8.71 -17.06
C PRO A 49 -19.79 10.06 -16.81
N LYS A 50 -20.97 10.24 -17.38
CA LYS A 50 -21.87 11.37 -17.06
C LYS A 50 -22.61 11.14 -15.75
N ASP A 51 -22.99 9.88 -15.50
CA ASP A 51 -23.62 9.45 -14.25
C ASP A 51 -23.10 8.07 -13.86
N ALA A 52 -22.68 7.92 -12.60
CA ALA A 52 -22.21 6.66 -12.09
C ALA A 52 -22.61 6.44 -10.62
N LEU A 53 -22.84 5.18 -10.29
CA LEU A 53 -23.16 4.79 -8.93
C LEU A 53 -22.61 3.39 -8.61
N ILE A 54 -22.41 3.12 -7.33
CA ILE A 54 -22.11 1.78 -6.82
C ILE A 54 -23.36 1.30 -6.07
N ARG A 55 -24.02 0.27 -6.65
CA ARG A 55 -25.08 -0.45 -5.92
C ARG A 55 -24.45 -1.56 -5.12
N TYR A 56 -24.91 -1.72 -3.89
CA TYR A 56 -24.42 -2.80 -3.03
C TYR A 56 -25.54 -3.37 -2.17
N SER A 57 -25.43 -4.65 -1.87
CA SER A 57 -26.44 -5.38 -1.11
C SER A 57 -25.83 -6.59 -0.40
N ASN A 58 -26.43 -6.96 0.72
CA ASN A 58 -26.16 -8.25 1.34
C ASN A 58 -27.07 -9.31 0.69
N PRO A 59 -26.53 -10.32 -0.03
CA PRO A 59 -27.37 -11.33 -0.68
C PRO A 59 -28.25 -12.16 0.27
N ALA A 60 -27.90 -12.22 1.55
CA ALA A 60 -28.67 -12.94 2.57
C ALA A 60 -29.84 -12.11 3.14
N GLU A 61 -29.97 -10.83 2.80
CA GLU A 61 -30.97 -9.90 3.35
C GLU A 61 -31.70 -9.20 2.20
N SER A 62 -32.98 -9.56 1.95
CA SER A 62 -33.76 -9.08 0.80
C SER A 62 -33.90 -7.55 0.73
N ASP A 63 -33.88 -6.89 1.88
CA ASP A 63 -34.15 -5.44 2.02
C ASP A 63 -32.87 -4.59 2.07
N SER A 64 -31.68 -5.22 2.06
CA SER A 64 -30.38 -4.52 2.10
C SER A 64 -29.93 -4.08 0.70
N LYS A 65 -30.63 -3.15 0.07
CA LYS A 65 -30.26 -2.61 -1.25
C LYS A 65 -29.91 -1.13 -1.10
N PHE A 66 -28.64 -0.81 -1.31
CA PHE A 66 -28.10 0.53 -1.16
C PHE A 66 -27.45 1.00 -2.47
N ALA A 67 -27.29 2.32 -2.59
CA ALA A 67 -26.57 2.91 -3.72
C ALA A 67 -25.78 4.15 -3.24
N ALA A 68 -24.51 4.22 -3.64
CA ALA A 68 -23.66 5.37 -3.41
C ALA A 68 -23.35 6.05 -4.74
N LYS A 69 -23.50 7.37 -4.81
CA LYS A 69 -23.17 8.14 -6.01
C LYS A 69 -21.66 8.23 -6.17
N VAL A 70 -21.19 7.95 -7.38
CA VAL A 70 -19.79 8.12 -7.76
C VAL A 70 -19.57 9.55 -8.26
N ILE A 71 -18.59 10.24 -7.69
CA ILE A 71 -18.17 11.56 -8.15
C ILE A 71 -16.77 11.40 -8.74
N VAL A 72 -16.67 11.61 -10.06
CA VAL A 72 -15.40 11.54 -10.77
C VAL A 72 -14.73 12.91 -10.75
N GLY A 73 -13.48 12.94 -10.31
CA GLY A 73 -12.65 14.13 -10.34
C GLY A 73 -12.21 14.49 -11.77
N ASN A 74 -11.68 15.71 -11.94
CA ASN A 74 -11.15 16.16 -13.24
C ASN A 74 -9.92 15.33 -13.69
N ASP A 75 -9.32 14.57 -12.80
CA ASP A 75 -8.21 13.64 -13.03
C ASP A 75 -8.67 12.24 -13.42
N GLY A 76 -9.97 12.03 -13.61
CA GLY A 76 -10.53 10.72 -13.94
C GLY A 76 -10.61 9.75 -12.76
N ILE A 77 -10.31 10.20 -11.54
CA ILE A 77 -10.33 9.34 -10.34
C ILE A 77 -11.58 9.61 -9.52
N SER A 78 -12.17 8.56 -8.98
CA SER A 78 -13.26 8.62 -8.01
C SER A 78 -12.94 7.85 -6.74
N ASN A 79 -13.40 8.37 -5.61
CA ASN A 79 -13.38 7.73 -4.31
C ASN A 79 -14.81 7.72 -3.76
N THR A 80 -15.38 6.53 -3.56
CA THR A 80 -16.77 6.37 -3.15
C THR A 80 -16.86 5.67 -1.81
N ILE A 81 -17.65 6.22 -0.90
CA ILE A 81 -17.90 5.65 0.43
C ILE A 81 -19.18 4.83 0.40
N LEU A 82 -19.11 3.60 0.89
CA LEU A 82 -20.24 2.72 1.18
C LEU A 82 -20.39 2.67 2.70
N ASP A 83 -21.44 3.28 3.24
CA ASP A 83 -21.62 3.54 4.70
C ASP A 83 -22.75 2.73 5.34
N GLN A 84 -23.57 2.01 4.55
CA GLN A 84 -24.64 1.16 5.05
C GLN A 84 -24.17 -0.30 5.16
N ILE A 85 -23.11 -0.52 5.93
CA ILE A 85 -22.45 -1.82 6.10
C ILE A 85 -22.66 -2.34 7.52
N ASN A 86 -22.99 -3.62 7.64
CA ASN A 86 -23.12 -4.32 8.91
C ASN A 86 -21.90 -5.23 9.16
N PRO A 87 -21.39 -5.28 10.40
CA PRO A 87 -20.25 -6.12 10.77
C PRO A 87 -20.45 -7.58 10.40
N GLY A 88 -19.41 -8.23 9.90
CA GLY A 88 -19.41 -9.65 9.58
C GLY A 88 -20.30 -10.07 8.41
N ARG A 89 -20.81 -9.12 7.64
CA ARG A 89 -21.66 -9.41 6.47
C ARG A 89 -20.88 -9.30 5.18
N SER A 90 -21.21 -10.18 4.24
CA SER A 90 -20.71 -10.12 2.87
C SER A 90 -21.63 -9.27 2.00
N TYR A 91 -21.04 -8.43 1.20
CA TYR A 91 -21.74 -7.55 0.27
C TYR A 91 -21.30 -7.83 -1.15
N GLN A 92 -22.28 -7.95 -2.03
CA GLN A 92 -22.08 -7.83 -3.47
C GLN A 92 -22.19 -6.36 -3.84
N TYR A 93 -21.29 -5.85 -4.67
CA TYR A 93 -21.39 -4.50 -5.20
C TYR A 93 -21.22 -4.49 -6.72
N VAL A 94 -21.91 -3.56 -7.36
CA VAL A 94 -21.92 -3.38 -8.82
C VAL A 94 -21.61 -1.93 -9.13
N VAL A 95 -20.61 -1.71 -9.96
CA VAL A 95 -20.34 -0.39 -10.55
C VAL A 95 -21.19 -0.23 -11.79
N GLU A 96 -22.09 0.74 -11.76
CA GLU A 96 -22.95 1.12 -12.90
C GLU A 96 -22.56 2.51 -13.38
N ALA A 97 -22.47 2.70 -14.70
CA ALA A 97 -22.17 4.00 -15.28
C ALA A 97 -22.90 4.16 -16.61
N ASP A 98 -23.52 5.33 -16.82
CA ASP A 98 -24.31 5.69 -18.00
C ASP A 98 -25.38 4.63 -18.38
N GLY A 99 -25.91 3.92 -17.37
CA GLY A 99 -26.93 2.88 -17.52
C GLY A 99 -26.37 1.47 -17.78
N GLU A 100 -25.07 1.30 -17.86
CA GLU A 100 -24.41 0.01 -18.07
C GLU A 100 -23.81 -0.53 -16.77
N ARG A 101 -23.85 -1.86 -16.60
CA ARG A 101 -23.14 -2.57 -15.52
C ARG A 101 -21.73 -2.89 -16.00
N LEU A 102 -20.72 -2.35 -15.31
CA LEU A 102 -19.33 -2.50 -15.73
C LEU A 102 -18.59 -3.60 -14.97
N ILE A 103 -18.76 -3.65 -13.65
CA ILE A 103 -18.04 -4.57 -12.76
C ILE A 103 -18.98 -5.01 -11.65
N GLU A 104 -18.83 -6.28 -11.26
CA GLU A 104 -19.52 -6.89 -10.13
C GLU A 104 -18.50 -7.62 -9.27
N GLU A 105 -18.42 -7.27 -7.98
CA GLU A 105 -17.45 -7.79 -7.05
C GLU A 105 -18.07 -7.97 -5.66
N PHE A 106 -17.30 -8.54 -4.72
CA PHE A 106 -17.75 -8.83 -3.37
C PHE A 106 -16.73 -8.35 -2.36
N PHE A 107 -17.17 -8.10 -1.13
CA PHE A 107 -16.32 -7.96 0.03
C PHE A 107 -17.04 -8.44 1.28
N THR A 108 -16.28 -8.77 2.32
CA THR A 108 -16.84 -9.12 3.64
C THR A 108 -16.34 -8.12 4.66
N ALA A 109 -17.28 -7.42 5.30
CA ALA A 109 -16.96 -6.48 6.37
C ALA A 109 -16.42 -7.23 7.59
N PRO A 110 -15.35 -6.74 8.25
CA PRO A 110 -14.84 -7.38 9.44
C PRO A 110 -15.87 -7.35 10.57
N ILE A 111 -15.82 -8.38 11.42
CA ILE A 111 -16.58 -8.40 12.67
C ILE A 111 -15.86 -7.52 13.69
N HIS A 112 -16.58 -6.80 14.51
CA HIS A 112 -16.01 -6.20 15.70
C HIS A 112 -15.70 -7.32 16.70
N TYR A 113 -14.42 -7.64 16.92
CA TYR A 113 -14.02 -8.86 17.66
C TYR A 113 -14.52 -8.89 19.11
N LYS A 114 -14.74 -7.71 19.74
CA LYS A 114 -15.31 -7.61 21.09
C LYS A 114 -16.76 -8.08 21.17
N ASP A 115 -17.44 -8.22 20.02
CA ASP A 115 -18.81 -8.74 19.94
C ASP A 115 -18.83 -10.28 19.79
N ILE A 116 -17.66 -10.90 19.60
CA ILE A 116 -17.49 -12.35 19.52
C ILE A 116 -16.46 -12.78 20.56
N GLN A 117 -16.67 -13.94 21.18
CA GLN A 117 -15.84 -14.42 22.29
C GLN A 117 -14.40 -14.77 21.87
N GLN A 118 -14.13 -14.90 20.57
CA GLN A 118 -12.81 -15.25 20.04
C GLN A 118 -12.49 -14.43 18.79
N PRO A 119 -11.35 -13.71 18.76
CA PRO A 119 -10.92 -13.00 17.57
C PRO A 119 -10.56 -14.00 16.45
N PRO A 120 -11.00 -13.76 15.20
CA PRO A 120 -10.71 -14.66 14.09
C PRO A 120 -9.22 -14.69 13.74
N THR A 121 -8.78 -15.82 13.18
CA THR A 121 -7.50 -15.89 12.48
C THR A 121 -7.61 -15.13 11.15
N PHE A 122 -6.59 -14.35 10.81
CA PHE A 122 -6.49 -13.68 9.52
C PHE A 122 -5.05 -13.59 9.03
N SER A 123 -4.88 -13.41 7.72
CA SER A 123 -3.58 -13.21 7.09
C SER A 123 -3.59 -11.99 6.19
N VAL A 124 -2.48 -11.25 6.19
CA VAL A 124 -2.22 -10.09 5.35
C VAL A 124 -0.98 -10.35 4.52
N GLY A 125 -1.06 -10.12 3.20
CA GLY A 125 0.09 -10.20 2.31
C GLY A 125 0.91 -8.92 2.35
N ILE A 126 2.23 -9.05 2.30
CA ILE A 126 3.18 -7.93 2.31
C ILE A 126 3.99 -7.98 1.02
N LEU A 127 3.96 -6.89 0.27
CA LEU A 127 4.69 -6.74 -0.98
C LEU A 127 5.85 -5.77 -0.80
N GLY A 128 7.03 -6.18 -1.22
CA GLY A 128 8.20 -5.32 -1.29
C GLY A 128 8.23 -4.47 -2.56
N ASN A 129 9.42 -4.10 -3.02
CA ASN A 129 9.58 -3.29 -4.21
C ASN A 129 8.95 -3.94 -5.44
N HIS A 130 8.21 -3.12 -6.18
CA HIS A 130 7.51 -3.51 -7.39
C HIS A 130 7.95 -2.62 -8.56
N TYR A 131 8.50 -3.24 -9.59
CA TYR A 131 8.88 -2.59 -10.83
C TYR A 131 8.17 -3.25 -12.01
N VAL A 132 7.71 -2.44 -12.93
CA VAL A 132 7.08 -2.87 -14.18
C VAL A 132 7.86 -2.31 -15.35
N ILE A 133 8.23 -3.19 -16.28
CA ILE A 133 8.82 -2.79 -17.55
C ILE A 133 7.75 -2.14 -18.42
N GLU A 134 8.07 -1.02 -19.03
CA GLU A 134 7.22 -0.35 -20.02
C GLU A 134 7.95 -0.38 -21.37
N ASP A 135 7.38 -1.10 -22.32
CA ASP A 135 7.99 -1.32 -23.63
C ASP A 135 8.38 -0.02 -24.34
N GLY A 136 9.60 0.01 -24.87
CA GLY A 136 10.13 1.13 -25.64
C GLY A 136 10.62 2.32 -24.80
N THR A 137 10.53 2.27 -23.47
CA THR A 137 10.97 3.36 -22.59
C THR A 137 12.09 2.96 -21.64
N GLU A 138 12.44 1.68 -21.57
CA GLU A 138 13.49 1.18 -20.69
C GLU A 138 14.88 1.29 -21.35
N PRO A 139 15.91 1.64 -20.57
CA PRO A 139 17.28 1.56 -21.06
C PRO A 139 17.66 0.12 -21.45
N PRO A 140 18.27 -0.11 -22.61
CA PRO A 140 18.53 -1.46 -23.11
C PRO A 140 19.54 -2.27 -22.27
N TYR A 141 20.20 -1.65 -21.31
CA TYR A 141 21.20 -2.26 -20.43
C TYR A 141 20.73 -2.42 -18.97
N GLN A 142 19.53 -1.96 -18.64
CA GLN A 142 18.93 -2.13 -17.29
C GLN A 142 17.85 -3.20 -17.37
N VAL A 143 18.15 -4.38 -16.84
CA VAL A 143 17.12 -5.37 -16.55
C VAL A 143 16.55 -5.04 -15.18
N LEU A 144 15.72 -4.02 -15.13
CA LEU A 144 14.96 -3.63 -13.95
C LEU A 144 13.56 -4.21 -14.10
N GLY A 145 13.18 -5.03 -13.17
CA GLY A 145 11.82 -5.57 -13.12
C GLY A 145 11.68 -6.98 -13.66
N GLY A 146 10.81 -7.70 -13.01
CA GLY A 146 10.37 -9.03 -13.35
C GLY A 146 9.00 -9.04 -14.01
N ASN A 147 8.55 -10.23 -14.35
CA ASN A 147 7.19 -10.46 -14.76
C ASN A 147 6.25 -10.37 -13.52
N LEU A 148 4.94 -10.28 -13.79
CA LEU A 148 3.91 -10.22 -12.76
C LEU A 148 3.35 -11.60 -12.38
N ASP A 149 4.07 -12.70 -12.64
CA ASP A 149 3.61 -14.09 -12.41
C ASP A 149 3.39 -14.39 -10.92
N VAL A 150 4.00 -13.62 -10.04
CA VAL A 150 3.75 -13.68 -8.60
C VAL A 150 2.32 -13.27 -8.23
N PHE A 151 1.68 -12.37 -8.98
CA PHE A 151 0.35 -11.86 -8.64
C PHE A 151 -0.75 -12.93 -8.69
N PRO A 152 -0.80 -13.83 -9.67
CA PRO A 152 -1.68 -14.99 -9.62
C PRO A 152 -1.43 -15.93 -8.41
N VAL A 153 -0.20 -16.03 -7.92
CA VAL A 153 0.12 -16.81 -6.71
C VAL A 153 -0.46 -16.12 -5.49
N ILE A 154 -0.16 -14.83 -5.32
CA ILE A 154 -0.69 -14.00 -4.22
C ILE A 154 -2.22 -13.98 -4.23
N GLY A 155 -2.84 -13.88 -5.41
CA GLY A 155 -4.30 -13.87 -5.57
C GLY A 155 -5.00 -15.19 -5.21
N ARG A 156 -4.26 -16.30 -5.02
CA ARG A 156 -4.80 -17.57 -4.52
C ARG A 156 -4.69 -17.72 -3.00
N GLU A 157 -3.88 -16.86 -2.37
CA GLU A 157 -3.76 -16.83 -0.91
C GLU A 157 -5.03 -16.25 -0.28
N ASN A 158 -5.40 -16.76 0.87
CA ASN A 158 -6.57 -16.27 1.60
C ASN A 158 -6.23 -15.03 2.44
N PHE A 159 -5.79 -13.97 1.78
CA PHE A 159 -5.50 -12.69 2.42
C PHE A 159 -6.77 -11.87 2.64
N VAL A 160 -6.85 -11.19 3.78
CA VAL A 160 -7.89 -10.16 4.03
C VAL A 160 -7.50 -8.81 3.45
N GLY A 161 -6.24 -8.60 3.16
CA GLY A 161 -5.70 -7.39 2.58
C GLY A 161 -4.24 -7.52 2.15
N LEU A 162 -3.77 -6.55 1.39
CA LEU A 162 -2.38 -6.45 0.93
C LEU A 162 -1.78 -5.12 1.38
N ILE A 163 -0.56 -5.18 1.89
CA ILE A 163 0.27 -4.03 2.24
C ILE A 163 1.44 -3.95 1.28
N TRP A 164 1.54 -2.83 0.57
CA TRP A 164 2.65 -2.50 -0.30
C TRP A 164 3.67 -1.72 0.50
N ALA A 165 4.61 -2.44 1.09
CA ALA A 165 5.62 -1.91 1.99
C ALA A 165 6.88 -1.38 1.26
N GLY A 166 7.01 -1.62 -0.04
CA GLY A 166 8.05 -1.08 -0.91
C GLY A 166 7.50 -0.13 -1.97
N SER A 167 8.32 0.18 -2.98
CA SER A 167 7.95 1.05 -4.08
C SER A 167 6.82 0.44 -4.91
N THR A 168 5.69 1.12 -4.98
CA THR A 168 4.49 0.67 -5.72
C THR A 168 4.52 1.08 -7.18
N SER A 169 5.25 2.16 -7.49
CA SER A 169 5.46 2.70 -8.84
C SER A 169 6.83 3.34 -8.86
N PHE A 170 7.77 2.69 -9.53
CA PHE A 170 9.12 3.21 -9.62
C PHE A 170 9.13 4.38 -10.63
N LEU A 171 9.35 5.59 -10.13
CA LEU A 171 9.45 6.79 -10.96
C LEU A 171 10.86 6.88 -11.55
N ARG A 172 10.93 6.96 -12.87
CA ARG A 172 12.18 7.16 -13.63
C ARG A 172 12.41 8.65 -13.85
N ASP A 173 13.61 9.06 -14.22
CA ASP A 173 13.93 10.46 -14.48
C ASP A 173 12.95 11.11 -15.46
N MET A 174 12.58 10.39 -16.51
CA MET A 174 11.58 10.88 -17.48
C MET A 174 10.19 11.11 -16.87
N ASP A 175 9.80 10.32 -15.87
CA ASP A 175 8.50 10.44 -15.20
C ASP A 175 8.48 11.64 -14.24
N THR A 176 9.65 12.03 -13.69
CA THR A 176 9.77 13.10 -12.69
C THR A 176 9.84 14.50 -13.28
N THR A 177 9.90 14.63 -14.61
CA THR A 177 9.94 15.92 -15.31
C THR A 177 8.65 16.73 -15.19
N SER A 178 7.54 16.09 -14.80
CA SER A 178 6.24 16.74 -14.59
C SER A 178 5.34 15.93 -13.65
N MET A 179 4.41 16.60 -13.00
CA MET A 179 3.37 15.94 -12.21
C MET A 179 2.54 14.96 -13.08
N ALA A 180 2.26 15.33 -14.33
CA ALA A 180 1.54 14.45 -15.26
C ALA A 180 2.31 13.15 -15.57
N GLY A 181 3.64 13.23 -15.69
CA GLY A 181 4.51 12.06 -15.87
C GLY A 181 4.41 11.11 -14.68
N MET A 182 4.46 11.63 -13.46
CA MET A 182 4.32 10.84 -12.25
C MET A 182 2.95 10.17 -12.13
N LEU A 183 1.86 10.91 -12.38
CA LEU A 183 0.50 10.36 -12.39
C LEU A 183 0.37 9.26 -13.45
N ARG A 184 0.88 9.49 -14.66
CA ARG A 184 0.87 8.50 -15.74
C ARG A 184 1.58 7.20 -15.33
N ARG A 185 2.72 7.28 -14.66
CA ARG A 185 3.45 6.09 -14.22
C ARG A 185 2.67 5.28 -13.18
N HIS A 186 2.05 5.92 -12.22
CA HIS A 186 1.14 5.26 -11.26
C HIS A 186 -0.05 4.61 -11.98
N SER A 187 -0.71 5.35 -12.89
CA SER A 187 -1.82 4.85 -13.70
C SER A 187 -1.44 3.62 -14.51
N HIS A 188 -0.31 3.68 -15.23
CA HIS A 188 0.20 2.56 -16.02
C HIS A 188 0.36 1.30 -15.16
N ASN A 189 1.04 1.38 -14.01
CA ASN A 189 1.30 0.22 -13.17
C ASN A 189 -0.01 -0.41 -12.62
N ARG A 190 -1.01 0.42 -12.32
CA ARG A 190 -2.29 -0.06 -11.78
C ARG A 190 -3.24 -0.57 -12.84
N SER A 191 -3.13 -0.10 -14.09
CA SER A 191 -4.01 -0.52 -15.20
C SER A 191 -3.63 -1.87 -15.81
N LEU A 192 -2.45 -2.42 -15.49
CA LEU A 192 -2.03 -3.73 -15.98
C LEU A 192 -3.00 -4.84 -15.55
N SER A 193 -3.32 -5.74 -16.46
CA SER A 193 -4.29 -6.82 -16.23
C SER A 193 -3.99 -7.66 -14.98
N ALA A 194 -2.72 -7.98 -14.73
CA ALA A 194 -2.29 -8.74 -13.55
C ALA A 194 -2.52 -7.95 -12.25
N THR A 195 -2.18 -6.66 -12.25
CA THR A 195 -2.40 -5.75 -11.10
C THR A 195 -3.88 -5.56 -10.81
N ARG A 196 -4.69 -5.33 -11.86
CA ARG A 196 -6.15 -5.18 -11.72
C ARG A 196 -6.80 -6.42 -11.09
N LYS A 197 -6.38 -7.62 -11.48
CA LYS A 197 -6.89 -8.87 -10.90
C LYS A 197 -6.53 -9.04 -9.43
N LEU A 198 -5.40 -8.48 -9.00
CA LEU A 198 -4.98 -8.53 -7.60
C LEU A 198 -5.81 -7.60 -6.70
N PHE A 199 -6.41 -6.54 -7.26
CA PHE A 199 -7.13 -5.53 -6.49
C PHE A 199 -8.53 -5.95 -6.02
N SER A 200 -9.06 -7.08 -6.47
CA SER A 200 -10.42 -7.51 -6.14
C SER A 200 -10.57 -8.01 -4.70
N ASN A 201 -11.72 -7.71 -4.08
CA ASN A 201 -12.27 -8.35 -2.87
C ASN A 201 -11.57 -8.11 -1.52
N ILE A 202 -10.37 -7.56 -1.49
CA ILE A 202 -9.58 -7.33 -0.29
C ILE A 202 -9.11 -5.87 -0.21
N TRP A 203 -8.82 -5.40 1.01
CA TRP A 203 -8.30 -4.04 1.16
C TRP A 203 -6.82 -3.93 0.80
N HIS A 204 -6.43 -2.77 0.28
CA HIS A 204 -5.06 -2.44 -0.08
C HIS A 204 -4.57 -1.18 0.62
N LYS A 205 -3.35 -1.23 1.15
CA LYS A 205 -2.63 -0.12 1.76
C LYS A 205 -1.20 -0.05 1.24
N ALA A 206 -0.61 1.14 1.24
CA ALA A 206 0.78 1.32 0.84
C ALA A 206 1.48 2.35 1.74
N VAL A 207 2.80 2.26 1.80
CA VAL A 207 3.67 3.29 2.38
C VAL A 207 4.46 4.01 1.30
N PRO A 208 4.79 5.28 1.48
CA PRO A 208 5.74 5.98 0.62
C PRO A 208 7.12 5.31 0.66
N ALA A 209 7.68 5.02 -0.50
CA ALA A 209 8.98 4.38 -0.64
C ALA A 209 9.86 5.10 -1.68
N LEU A 210 11.16 4.84 -1.67
CA LEU A 210 12.15 5.55 -2.50
C LEU A 210 11.76 5.61 -3.98
N GLY A 211 11.39 4.49 -4.58
CA GLY A 211 11.01 4.44 -5.98
C GLY A 211 9.72 5.20 -6.34
N ASN A 212 8.89 5.57 -5.35
CA ASN A 212 7.74 6.44 -5.56
C ASN A 212 8.11 7.93 -5.62
N PHE A 213 9.39 8.24 -5.34
CA PHE A 213 9.97 9.56 -5.35
C PHE A 213 11.27 9.49 -6.16
N SER A 214 11.71 10.58 -6.75
CA SER A 214 12.99 10.59 -7.48
C SER A 214 14.14 10.15 -6.57
N ALA A 215 14.95 9.21 -7.03
CA ALA A 215 16.09 8.67 -6.27
C ALA A 215 17.14 9.71 -5.90
N GLU A 216 17.22 10.82 -6.65
CA GLU A 216 18.27 11.82 -6.48
C GLU A 216 17.92 12.97 -5.53
N HIS A 217 16.65 13.15 -5.14
CA HIS A 217 16.21 14.34 -4.41
C HIS A 217 15.16 14.02 -3.34
N SER A 218 15.61 13.61 -2.17
CA SER A 218 14.75 13.36 -1.00
C SER A 218 14.49 14.64 -0.15
N SER A 219 14.84 15.82 -0.63
CA SER A 219 14.55 17.07 0.11
C SER A 219 13.05 17.40 0.08
N PRO A 220 12.40 17.66 1.24
CA PRO A 220 10.99 18.04 1.31
C PRO A 220 10.64 19.29 0.51
N THR A 221 11.62 20.16 0.26
CA THR A 221 11.42 21.45 -0.45
C THR A 221 11.57 21.34 -1.97
N TYR A 222 11.94 20.17 -2.49
CA TYR A 222 12.09 19.95 -3.92
C TYR A 222 10.71 19.81 -4.60
N ALA A 223 10.40 20.60 -5.62
CA ALA A 223 9.08 20.59 -6.27
C ALA A 223 8.61 19.21 -6.75
N PRO A 224 9.44 18.35 -7.36
CA PRO A 224 9.07 16.98 -7.68
C PRO A 224 8.67 16.14 -6.48
N ASN A 225 9.20 16.40 -5.27
CA ASN A 225 8.76 15.69 -4.06
C ASN A 225 7.28 16.01 -3.73
N THR A 226 6.86 17.27 -3.82
CA THR A 226 5.45 17.67 -3.65
C THR A 226 4.56 17.00 -4.70
N TRP A 227 4.99 16.90 -5.95
CA TRP A 227 4.24 16.22 -7.00
C TRP A 227 4.16 14.70 -6.76
N ALA A 228 5.26 14.08 -6.33
CA ALA A 228 5.30 12.66 -5.99
C ALA A 228 4.37 12.34 -4.80
N ARG A 229 4.35 13.18 -3.75
CA ARG A 229 3.41 13.05 -2.62
C ARG A 229 1.97 13.14 -3.09
N TYR A 230 1.66 14.11 -3.95
CA TYR A 230 0.33 14.25 -4.54
C TYR A 230 -0.03 13.03 -5.39
N ALA A 231 0.84 12.58 -6.30
CA ALA A 231 0.61 11.41 -7.13
C ALA A 231 0.41 10.15 -6.28
N PHE A 232 1.25 9.94 -5.28
CA PHE A 232 1.10 8.83 -4.34
C PHE A 232 -0.25 8.87 -3.63
N SER A 233 -0.65 9.99 -3.04
CA SER A 233 -1.93 10.13 -2.32
C SER A 233 -3.14 9.89 -3.22
N LYS A 234 -3.06 10.23 -4.51
CA LYS A 234 -4.12 9.99 -5.49
C LYS A 234 -4.34 8.51 -5.78
N TYR A 235 -3.27 7.76 -5.89
CA TYR A 235 -3.32 6.32 -6.20
C TYR A 235 -3.39 5.44 -4.94
N TRP A 236 -2.94 5.93 -3.80
CA TRP A 236 -2.94 5.20 -2.52
C TRP A 236 -3.60 6.04 -1.42
N PRO A 237 -4.88 6.39 -1.56
CA PRO A 237 -5.54 7.23 -0.57
C PRO A 237 -5.62 6.54 0.78
N SER A 238 -5.23 7.25 1.83
CA SER A 238 -5.53 6.87 3.21
C SER A 238 -6.98 7.16 3.55
N ALA A 239 -7.45 6.72 4.72
CA ALA A 239 -8.81 7.02 5.15
C ALA A 239 -9.13 8.53 5.26
N ALA A 240 -8.09 9.38 5.42
CA ALA A 240 -8.22 10.83 5.56
C ALA A 240 -8.21 11.59 4.21
N ASP A 241 -7.73 10.97 3.12
CA ASP A 241 -7.30 11.68 1.89
C ASP A 241 -8.39 11.96 0.85
N PHE A 242 -9.68 11.79 1.19
CA PHE A 242 -10.76 11.88 0.19
C PHE A 242 -10.98 13.27 -0.43
N HIS A 243 -10.32 14.32 0.07
CA HIS A 243 -10.54 15.70 -0.35
C HIS A 243 -9.27 16.50 -0.64
N LEU A 244 -8.13 15.82 -0.87
CA LEU A 244 -6.85 16.49 -1.10
C LEU A 244 -6.84 17.35 -2.37
N LYS A 245 -6.31 18.55 -2.24
CA LYS A 245 -5.95 19.42 -3.36
C LYS A 245 -4.46 19.28 -3.70
N PRO A 246 -4.04 19.58 -4.95
CA PRO A 246 -2.66 19.39 -5.42
C PRO A 246 -1.56 20.07 -4.61
N HIS A 247 -1.90 20.96 -3.69
CA HIS A 247 -0.97 21.77 -2.89
C HIS A 247 -1.21 21.65 -1.39
N GLU A 248 -2.09 20.73 -0.95
CA GLU A 248 -2.32 20.51 0.48
C GLU A 248 -1.29 19.51 1.01
N GLU A 249 -0.52 19.92 2.00
CA GLU A 249 0.43 19.07 2.71
C GLU A 249 -0.31 18.18 3.70
N THR A 250 -0.91 17.11 3.21
CA THR A 250 -1.53 16.10 4.08
C THR A 250 -0.48 15.06 4.45
N PRO A 251 -0.41 14.65 5.72
CA PRO A 251 0.45 13.55 6.13
C PRO A 251 0.12 12.28 5.37
N LEU A 252 1.14 11.60 4.84
CA LEU A 252 0.98 10.28 4.20
C LEU A 252 0.99 9.13 5.22
N TYR A 253 1.40 9.42 6.45
CA TYR A 253 1.35 8.45 7.54
C TYR A 253 -0.06 8.36 8.15
N HIS A 254 -0.48 7.14 8.50
CA HIS A 254 -1.80 6.89 9.06
C HIS A 254 -1.81 5.58 9.86
N SER A 255 -2.92 5.31 10.56
CA SER A 255 -3.15 4.03 11.24
C SER A 255 -4.45 3.38 10.77
N PHE A 256 -4.49 2.07 10.89
CA PHE A 256 -5.61 1.24 10.49
C PHE A 256 -5.72 0.04 11.42
N ARG A 257 -6.93 -0.26 11.92
CA ARG A 257 -7.17 -1.44 12.74
C ARG A 257 -7.89 -2.52 11.92
N TRP A 258 -7.36 -3.73 12.01
CA TRP A 258 -8.04 -4.92 11.51
C TRP A 258 -8.16 -5.94 12.63
N VAL A 259 -9.40 -6.31 12.96
CA VAL A 259 -9.72 -7.19 14.11
C VAL A 259 -9.10 -6.61 15.40
N ASP A 260 -8.13 -7.28 15.97
CA ASP A 260 -7.41 -6.96 17.21
C ASP A 260 -5.95 -6.50 16.97
N THR A 261 -5.60 -6.17 15.73
CA THR A 261 -4.25 -5.73 15.36
C THR A 261 -4.29 -4.30 14.81
N ASP A 262 -3.40 -3.45 15.30
CA ASP A 262 -3.20 -2.11 14.80
C ASP A 262 -2.00 -2.04 13.86
N PHE A 263 -2.23 -1.47 12.69
CA PHE A 263 -1.21 -1.18 11.67
C PHE A 263 -0.94 0.31 11.64
N PHE A 264 0.33 0.69 11.74
CA PHE A 264 0.82 2.07 11.69
C PHE A 264 1.68 2.22 10.46
N PHE A 265 1.18 2.92 9.46
CA PHE A 265 1.88 3.18 8.21
C PHE A 265 2.66 4.48 8.36
N ILE A 266 3.97 4.42 8.24
CA ILE A 266 4.84 5.59 8.39
C ILE A 266 5.39 6.04 7.04
N ASP A 267 5.54 7.34 6.88
CA ASP A 267 6.23 7.95 5.76
C ASP A 267 7.72 8.05 6.09
N SER A 268 8.47 7.04 5.73
CA SER A 268 9.90 6.97 5.95
C SER A 268 10.71 7.52 4.78
N HIS A 269 10.08 8.28 3.88
CA HIS A 269 10.77 8.76 2.69
C HIS A 269 10.53 10.23 2.36
N SER A 270 9.29 10.69 2.23
CA SER A 270 9.03 12.06 1.74
C SER A 270 9.34 13.16 2.79
N GLU A 271 9.49 12.77 4.06
CA GLU A 271 9.83 13.67 5.17
C GLU A 271 11.30 13.57 5.62
N ARG A 272 12.15 12.85 4.86
CA ARG A 272 13.58 12.72 5.18
C ARG A 272 14.29 14.06 5.15
N GLU A 273 15.17 14.28 6.13
CA GLU A 273 16.05 15.43 6.19
C GLU A 273 17.50 14.98 6.24
N GLY A 274 18.39 15.64 5.48
CA GLY A 274 19.84 15.45 5.57
C GLY A 274 20.40 14.15 5.00
N TYR A 275 19.58 13.30 4.38
CA TYR A 275 20.02 12.02 3.80
C TYR A 275 20.92 12.19 2.57
N ASP A 276 20.64 13.19 1.72
CA ASP A 276 21.41 13.43 0.48
C ASP A 276 22.76 14.07 0.73
N GLN A 277 22.89 14.86 1.80
CA GLN A 277 24.04 15.68 2.09
C GLN A 277 24.91 15.15 3.22
N ARG A 278 24.57 14.00 3.81
CA ARG A 278 25.19 13.45 5.03
C ARG A 278 25.40 14.54 6.08
N THR A 279 24.32 15.22 6.44
CA THR A 279 24.36 16.21 7.50
C THR A 279 24.75 15.52 8.84
N GLU A 280 25.20 16.32 9.82
CA GLU A 280 25.59 15.79 11.13
C GLU A 280 24.46 15.05 11.85
N SER A 281 23.18 15.32 11.54
CA SER A 281 22.01 14.67 12.17
C SER A 281 20.89 14.45 11.15
N PRO A 282 20.99 13.42 10.28
CA PRO A 282 19.92 13.09 9.36
C PRO A 282 18.67 12.63 10.11
N LYS A 283 17.49 12.84 9.51
CA LYS A 283 16.21 12.37 10.07
C LYS A 283 15.45 11.54 9.04
N LEU A 284 14.92 10.41 9.50
CA LEU A 284 14.10 9.54 8.68
C LEU A 284 12.69 10.12 8.47
N PHE A 285 12.14 10.76 9.48
CA PHE A 285 10.81 11.36 9.47
C PHE A 285 10.74 12.57 10.42
N SER A 286 9.74 13.41 10.22
CA SER A 286 9.55 14.63 11.01
C SER A 286 9.29 14.35 12.49
N ASN A 287 9.52 15.35 13.34
CA ASN A 287 9.19 15.29 14.76
C ASN A 287 7.68 15.15 14.99
N GLU A 288 6.86 15.72 14.10
CA GLU A 288 5.41 15.63 14.10
C GLU A 288 4.97 14.19 13.90
N GLN A 289 5.53 13.49 12.91
CA GLN A 289 5.23 12.09 12.64
C GLN A 289 5.69 11.20 13.81
N GLN A 290 6.89 11.41 14.35
CA GLN A 290 7.35 10.67 15.51
C GLN A 290 6.42 10.85 16.72
N THR A 291 5.99 12.07 16.98
CA THR A 291 5.07 12.38 18.08
C THR A 291 3.71 11.72 17.84
N TRP A 292 3.22 11.75 16.62
CA TRP A 292 1.98 11.06 16.24
C TRP A 292 2.09 9.56 16.47
N LEU A 293 3.16 8.92 16.00
CA LEU A 293 3.36 7.47 16.14
C LEU A 293 3.40 7.06 17.63
N LEU A 294 4.19 7.75 18.45
CA LEU A 294 4.28 7.44 19.87
C LEU A 294 2.93 7.61 20.60
N ARG A 295 2.15 8.64 20.24
CA ARG A 295 0.79 8.83 20.78
C ARG A 295 -0.18 7.76 20.29
N ALA A 296 -0.07 7.34 19.04
CA ALA A 296 -0.92 6.31 18.46
C ALA A 296 -0.63 4.94 19.10
N LEU A 297 0.65 4.60 19.28
CA LEU A 297 1.07 3.40 20.04
C LEU A 297 0.56 3.41 21.48
N ALA A 298 0.63 4.56 22.17
CA ALA A 298 0.14 4.71 23.55
C ALA A 298 -1.37 4.52 23.71
N ARG A 299 -2.15 4.80 22.66
CA ARG A 299 -3.62 4.64 22.66
C ARG A 299 -4.07 3.24 22.23
N SER A 300 -3.17 2.46 21.67
CA SER A 300 -3.46 1.14 21.15
C SER A 300 -3.54 0.13 22.29
N ASP A 301 -4.67 -0.58 22.37
CA ASP A 301 -4.89 -1.75 23.23
C ASP A 301 -4.68 -3.08 22.49
N ALA A 302 -4.22 -3.02 21.24
CA ALA A 302 -3.99 -4.20 20.40
C ALA A 302 -2.83 -5.06 20.94
N PRO A 303 -2.95 -6.40 20.92
CA PRO A 303 -1.87 -7.31 21.28
C PRO A 303 -0.66 -7.16 20.32
N PHE A 304 -0.92 -6.85 19.06
CA PHE A 304 0.12 -6.57 18.08
C PHE A 304 -0.06 -5.18 17.46
N LYS A 305 1.03 -4.42 17.47
CA LYS A 305 1.17 -3.06 16.94
C LYS A 305 2.20 -3.10 15.83
N ILE A 306 1.73 -3.26 14.59
CA ILE A 306 2.59 -3.48 13.44
C ILE A 306 2.94 -2.13 12.81
N VAL A 307 4.20 -1.73 12.90
CA VAL A 307 4.71 -0.51 12.27
C VAL A 307 5.24 -0.86 10.88
N ILE A 308 4.59 -0.32 9.84
CA ILE A 308 4.92 -0.56 8.45
C ILE A 308 5.73 0.61 7.90
N SER A 309 6.88 0.31 7.32
CA SER A 309 7.82 1.28 6.75
C SER A 309 8.38 0.76 5.42
N ALA A 310 8.77 1.66 4.52
CA ALA A 310 9.62 1.25 3.41
C ALA A 310 11.07 1.06 3.86
N THR A 311 11.52 1.81 4.85
CA THR A 311 12.88 1.76 5.41
C THR A 311 12.96 0.73 6.53
N SER A 312 14.02 -0.08 6.57
CA SER A 312 14.25 -1.02 7.66
C SER A 312 14.50 -0.26 8.97
N MET A 313 13.78 -0.66 10.03
CA MET A 313 13.77 0.02 11.33
C MET A 313 14.84 -0.49 12.28
N LEU A 314 15.22 -1.78 12.18
CA LEU A 314 16.11 -2.45 13.13
C LEU A 314 17.44 -2.92 12.52
N SER A 315 17.63 -2.83 11.21
CA SER A 315 18.92 -3.20 10.58
C SER A 315 20.02 -2.27 11.09
N PRO A 316 21.18 -2.81 11.53
CA PRO A 316 22.29 -2.00 12.06
C PRO A 316 23.23 -1.46 10.97
N SER A 317 22.98 -1.78 9.70
CA SER A 317 23.84 -1.37 8.58
C SER A 317 23.71 0.14 8.31
N ASP A 318 24.85 0.83 8.20
CA ASP A 318 24.93 2.25 7.81
C ASP A 318 24.66 2.41 6.30
N ASN A 319 23.40 2.22 5.94
CA ASN A 319 22.88 2.35 4.58
C ASN A 319 21.68 3.31 4.61
N PRO A 320 21.57 4.28 3.69
CA PRO A 320 20.41 5.20 3.60
C PRO A 320 19.04 4.50 3.50
N GLY A 321 19.00 3.22 3.15
CA GLY A 321 17.81 2.36 3.20
C GLY A 321 17.41 1.89 4.59
N ASN A 322 18.18 2.20 5.63
CA ASN A 322 17.97 1.79 7.02
C ASN A 322 17.79 2.99 7.94
N PHE A 323 17.05 2.82 9.03
CA PHE A 323 16.88 3.86 10.04
C PHE A 323 18.18 4.16 10.80
N SER A 324 19.07 3.16 10.90
CA SER A 324 20.42 3.32 11.51
C SER A 324 21.30 4.36 10.82
N PHE A 325 20.98 4.78 9.58
CA PHE A 325 21.63 5.92 8.95
C PHE A 325 21.31 7.25 9.65
N ALA A 326 20.15 7.35 10.31
CA ALA A 326 19.76 8.45 11.21
C ALA A 326 19.87 7.98 12.67
N ASP A 327 21.05 7.58 13.08
CA ASP A 327 21.35 6.86 14.33
C ASP A 327 20.87 7.59 15.58
N GLU A 328 21.08 8.91 15.70
CA GLU A 328 20.58 9.71 16.81
C GLU A 328 19.04 9.66 16.92
N GLN A 329 18.34 9.77 15.79
CA GLN A 329 16.87 9.69 15.77
C GLN A 329 16.41 8.27 16.08
N GLN A 330 17.05 7.23 15.50
CA GLN A 330 16.74 5.84 15.79
C GLN A 330 16.89 5.54 17.27
N GLU A 331 18.02 5.91 17.87
CA GLU A 331 18.29 5.68 19.30
C GLU A 331 17.25 6.41 20.17
N SER A 332 16.95 7.67 19.87
CA SER A 332 15.92 8.44 20.57
C SER A 332 14.54 7.80 20.47
N PHE A 333 14.17 7.28 19.30
CA PHE A 333 12.91 6.59 19.05
C PHE A 333 12.84 5.26 19.84
N LEU A 334 13.87 4.42 19.75
CA LEU A 334 13.91 3.13 20.47
C LEU A 334 13.88 3.33 21.99
N ARG A 335 14.60 4.34 22.50
CA ARG A 335 14.52 4.72 23.92
C ARG A 335 13.13 5.25 24.31
N ALA A 336 12.41 5.90 23.39
CA ALA A 336 11.04 6.35 23.67
C ALA A 336 10.08 5.15 23.77
N LEU A 337 10.22 4.12 22.90
CA LEU A 337 9.45 2.87 23.03
C LEU A 337 9.72 2.19 24.37
N GLU A 338 10.98 2.16 24.81
CA GLU A 338 11.39 1.57 26.08
C GLU A 338 10.82 2.35 27.29
N ARG A 339 11.01 3.68 27.33
CA ARG A 339 10.52 4.51 28.44
C ARG A 339 9.00 4.44 28.63
N ASN A 340 8.26 4.29 27.54
CA ASN A 340 6.80 4.19 27.59
C ASN A 340 6.32 2.74 27.78
N ARG A 341 7.23 1.74 27.81
CA ARG A 341 6.92 0.32 28.01
C ARG A 341 5.85 -0.19 27.05
N PHE A 342 5.95 0.17 25.76
CA PHE A 342 4.97 -0.27 24.77
C PHE A 342 5.11 -1.76 24.49
N ASP A 343 4.03 -2.51 24.74
CA ASP A 343 3.92 -3.93 24.39
C ASP A 343 3.58 -4.12 22.92
N GLY A 344 3.93 -5.27 22.36
CA GLY A 344 3.40 -5.77 21.11
C GLY A 344 3.90 -5.04 19.85
N VAL A 345 4.97 -4.24 19.92
CA VAL A 345 5.48 -3.51 18.74
C VAL A 345 6.35 -4.43 17.88
N VAL A 346 5.97 -4.57 16.61
CA VAL A 346 6.70 -5.33 15.59
C VAL A 346 6.81 -4.47 14.34
N PHE A 347 7.95 -4.56 13.63
CA PHE A 347 8.20 -3.80 12.41
C PHE A 347 8.08 -4.67 11.18
N VAL A 348 7.61 -4.08 10.09
CA VAL A 348 7.58 -4.69 8.77
C VAL A 348 8.08 -3.65 7.75
N SER A 349 9.03 -4.03 6.91
CA SER A 349 9.56 -3.16 5.87
C SER A 349 9.64 -3.86 4.51
N GLY A 350 9.71 -3.07 3.42
CA GLY A 350 9.66 -3.63 2.08
C GLY A 350 10.52 -2.90 1.03
N GLY A 351 11.36 -1.95 1.45
CA GLY A 351 12.21 -1.18 0.52
C GLY A 351 13.56 -1.83 0.21
N LYS A 352 13.93 -2.90 0.91
CA LYS A 352 15.13 -3.68 0.60
C LYS A 352 14.93 -4.56 -0.63
N HIS A 353 16.04 -4.96 -1.27
CA HIS A 353 16.01 -5.89 -2.42
C HIS A 353 16.14 -7.35 -2.00
N PHE A 354 16.32 -7.63 -0.73
CA PHE A 354 16.39 -8.95 -0.13
C PHE A 354 15.46 -9.07 1.08
N GLY A 355 15.04 -10.28 1.40
CA GLY A 355 14.25 -10.57 2.58
C GLY A 355 15.11 -11.00 3.75
N GLU A 356 14.70 -10.61 4.96
CA GLU A 356 15.29 -11.06 6.21
C GLU A 356 14.32 -10.88 7.37
N VAL A 357 14.52 -11.62 8.45
CA VAL A 357 13.91 -11.34 9.75
C VAL A 357 15.00 -10.93 10.71
N THR A 358 14.81 -9.81 11.38
CA THR A 358 15.71 -9.25 12.38
C THR A 358 15.10 -9.43 13.76
N LYS A 359 15.88 -9.93 14.72
CA LYS A 359 15.52 -10.02 16.14
C LYS A 359 16.50 -9.20 16.97
N PHE A 360 16.09 -8.00 17.31
CA PHE A 360 16.89 -7.11 18.13
C PHE A 360 16.65 -7.41 19.62
N VAL A 361 17.60 -8.12 20.23
CA VAL A 361 17.58 -8.45 21.65
C VAL A 361 17.95 -7.22 22.46
N ARG A 362 17.06 -6.78 23.35
CA ARG A 362 17.30 -5.64 24.24
C ARG A 362 17.68 -6.11 25.65
N PRO A 363 18.48 -5.31 26.38
CA PRO A 363 18.79 -5.61 27.78
C PRO A 363 17.57 -5.59 28.71
N ARG A 364 16.52 -4.83 28.32
CA ARG A 364 15.27 -4.66 29.09
C ARG A 364 14.05 -4.77 28.18
N GLY A 365 12.94 -5.21 28.74
CA GLY A 365 11.70 -5.43 28.02
C GLY A 365 11.72 -6.73 27.22
N TYR A 366 11.28 -6.70 25.98
CA TYR A 366 11.22 -7.85 25.08
C TYR A 366 12.10 -7.65 23.84
N SER A 367 12.42 -8.75 23.13
CA SER A 367 13.11 -8.69 21.85
C SER A 367 12.20 -8.07 20.78
N MET A 368 12.69 -7.08 20.05
CA MET A 368 11.94 -6.47 18.93
C MET A 368 12.20 -7.25 17.65
N TYR A 369 11.16 -7.43 16.87
CA TYR A 369 11.21 -8.13 15.59
C TYR A 369 10.93 -7.19 14.41
N GLU A 370 11.61 -7.43 13.30
CA GLU A 370 11.32 -6.83 12.01
C GLU A 370 11.36 -7.89 10.92
N MET A 371 10.33 -7.93 10.08
CA MET A 371 10.35 -8.64 8.81
C MET A 371 10.59 -7.65 7.68
N SER A 372 11.76 -7.72 7.04
CA SER A 372 12.03 -7.00 5.80
C SER A 372 11.69 -7.91 4.63
N VAL A 373 10.71 -7.51 3.82
CA VAL A 373 10.31 -8.24 2.61
C VAL A 373 11.13 -7.72 1.44
N GLY A 374 11.82 -8.62 0.75
CA GLY A 374 12.57 -8.29 -0.45
C GLY A 374 11.68 -7.90 -1.62
N SER A 375 12.30 -7.58 -2.74
CA SER A 375 11.57 -7.17 -3.95
C SER A 375 10.59 -8.24 -4.42
N THR A 376 9.40 -7.80 -4.80
CA THR A 376 8.34 -8.71 -5.28
C THR A 376 8.50 -9.01 -6.77
N THR A 377 8.80 -8.00 -7.60
CA THR A 377 8.91 -8.16 -9.07
C THR A 377 10.25 -7.67 -9.63
N TYR A 378 11.17 -7.27 -8.76
CA TYR A 378 12.39 -6.58 -9.15
C TYR A 378 13.60 -7.17 -8.42
N LEU A 379 14.70 -7.40 -9.15
CA LEU A 379 16.00 -7.76 -8.58
C LEU A 379 17.00 -6.67 -8.92
N ASP A 380 17.72 -6.17 -7.95
CA ASP A 380 18.88 -5.33 -8.14
C ASP A 380 20.15 -6.14 -7.79
N PRO A 381 20.85 -6.71 -8.81
CA PRO A 381 22.05 -7.49 -8.56
C PRO A 381 23.22 -6.66 -8.03
N SER A 382 23.13 -5.33 -8.10
CA SER A 382 24.15 -4.41 -7.57
C SER A 382 24.00 -4.12 -6.08
N ASN A 383 22.87 -4.53 -5.46
CA ASN A 383 22.62 -4.27 -4.05
C ASN A 383 23.27 -5.37 -3.18
N PRO A 384 24.41 -5.08 -2.52
CA PRO A 384 25.15 -6.08 -1.77
C PRO A 384 24.39 -6.51 -0.52
N ARG A 385 24.66 -7.75 -0.09
CA ARG A 385 24.22 -8.22 1.23
C ARG A 385 24.74 -7.30 2.32
N GLU A 386 23.80 -6.72 3.09
CA GLU A 386 24.13 -5.88 4.22
C GLU A 386 24.52 -6.70 5.47
N PRO A 387 25.51 -6.28 6.25
CA PRO A 387 25.79 -6.89 7.55
C PRO A 387 24.63 -6.61 8.50
N ASN A 388 24.09 -7.67 9.10
CA ASN A 388 23.04 -7.58 10.12
C ASN A 388 23.30 -8.63 11.21
N PHE A 389 23.81 -8.18 12.36
CA PHE A 389 24.16 -9.03 13.50
C PHE A 389 22.92 -9.57 14.22
N PHE A 390 21.76 -8.96 13.99
CA PHE A 390 20.49 -9.33 14.59
C PHE A 390 19.62 -10.16 13.67
N ARG A 391 20.14 -10.56 12.50
CA ARG A 391 19.43 -11.41 11.55
C ARG A 391 19.17 -12.78 12.16
N GLU A 392 17.90 -13.21 12.13
CA GLU A 392 17.57 -14.59 12.47
C GLU A 392 18.23 -15.56 11.49
N PRO A 393 18.82 -16.66 12.00
CA PRO A 393 19.47 -17.66 11.16
C PRO A 393 18.52 -18.17 10.05
N LEU A 394 19.05 -18.33 8.84
CA LEU A 394 18.34 -18.83 7.64
C LEU A 394 17.20 -17.93 7.11
N SER A 395 16.98 -16.74 7.66
CA SER A 395 15.93 -15.84 7.18
C SER A 395 16.31 -15.02 5.94
N TYR A 396 17.59 -15.01 5.55
CA TYR A 396 18.07 -14.21 4.42
C TYR A 396 17.75 -14.83 3.06
N SER A 397 17.16 -14.02 2.15
CA SER A 397 16.84 -14.45 0.78
C SER A 397 16.94 -13.29 -0.20
N GLU A 398 17.61 -13.52 -1.34
CA GLU A 398 17.76 -12.55 -2.47
C GLU A 398 16.81 -12.82 -3.64
N VAL A 399 15.97 -13.86 -3.56
CA VAL A 399 15.01 -14.15 -4.63
C VAL A 399 13.80 -13.21 -4.58
N PRO A 400 13.10 -12.97 -5.69
CA PRO A 400 11.82 -12.29 -5.68
C PRO A 400 10.83 -12.99 -4.76
N GLN A 401 10.14 -12.22 -3.91
CA GLN A 401 9.39 -12.77 -2.80
C GLN A 401 8.22 -11.90 -2.36
N PHE A 402 7.37 -12.45 -1.53
CA PHE A 402 6.36 -11.72 -0.78
C PHE A 402 6.32 -12.19 0.68
N GLY A 403 5.81 -11.35 1.55
CA GLY A 403 5.63 -11.66 2.96
C GLY A 403 4.18 -12.05 3.27
N ARG A 404 4.00 -12.83 4.34
CA ARG A 404 2.71 -13.11 4.96
C ARG A 404 2.82 -12.83 6.46
N LEU A 405 1.90 -12.00 6.95
CA LEU A 405 1.68 -11.76 8.36
C LEU A 405 0.38 -12.47 8.73
N THR A 406 0.43 -13.42 9.66
CA THR A 406 -0.76 -14.15 10.15
C THR A 406 -0.93 -13.92 11.64
N VAL A 407 -2.14 -13.54 12.06
CA VAL A 407 -2.51 -13.44 13.47
C VAL A 407 -3.54 -14.53 13.80
N SER A 408 -3.20 -15.38 14.76
CA SER A 408 -4.00 -16.56 15.13
C SER A 408 -4.06 -16.73 16.64
N GLY A 409 -4.80 -17.73 17.12
CA GLY A 409 -4.94 -18.04 18.55
C GLY A 409 -6.11 -17.33 19.22
N GLU A 410 -6.34 -17.65 20.49
CA GLU A 410 -7.44 -17.11 21.30
C GLU A 410 -7.08 -15.74 21.89
N GLU A 411 -8.08 -15.01 22.38
CA GLU A 411 -7.86 -13.75 23.09
C GLU A 411 -6.93 -13.95 24.30
N GLY A 412 -5.91 -13.11 24.46
CA GLY A 412 -4.90 -13.23 25.48
C GLY A 412 -3.78 -14.25 25.19
N ALA A 413 -3.93 -15.09 24.17
CA ALA A 413 -2.94 -16.07 23.72
C ALA A 413 -2.71 -16.00 22.20
N ARG A 414 -2.73 -14.78 21.63
CA ARG A 414 -2.52 -14.56 20.20
C ARG A 414 -1.09 -14.88 19.80
N VAL A 415 -0.94 -15.36 18.57
CA VAL A 415 0.36 -15.66 17.96
C VAL A 415 0.45 -14.91 16.63
N LEU A 416 1.54 -14.19 16.44
CA LEU A 416 1.91 -13.56 15.18
C LEU A 416 2.90 -14.46 14.45
N SER A 417 2.61 -14.81 13.20
CA SER A 417 3.57 -15.43 12.27
C SER A 417 4.03 -14.38 11.26
N LEU A 418 5.34 -14.26 11.10
CA LEU A 418 6.02 -13.51 10.05
C LEU A 418 6.67 -14.50 9.09
N ALA A 419 6.19 -14.60 7.86
CA ALA A 419 6.67 -15.58 6.90
C ALA A 419 7.07 -14.93 5.56
N LEU A 420 8.17 -15.41 4.97
CA LEU A 420 8.66 -15.03 3.65
C LEU A 420 8.42 -16.19 2.68
N PHE A 421 7.91 -15.87 1.48
CA PHE A 421 7.60 -16.83 0.43
C PHE A 421 8.27 -16.41 -0.88
N GLU A 422 8.82 -17.38 -1.59
CA GLU A 422 9.24 -17.20 -2.98
C GLU A 422 8.01 -16.92 -3.87
N THR A 423 8.21 -16.32 -5.03
CA THR A 423 7.15 -15.98 -5.99
C THR A 423 6.33 -17.17 -6.51
N ASN A 424 6.83 -18.38 -6.37
CA ASN A 424 6.11 -19.63 -6.69
C ASN A 424 5.24 -20.16 -5.53
N GLY A 425 5.28 -19.49 -4.36
CA GLY A 425 4.53 -19.87 -3.16
C GLY A 425 5.30 -20.79 -2.18
N ASN A 426 6.56 -21.12 -2.45
CA ASN A 426 7.38 -21.89 -1.52
C ASN A 426 7.74 -21.05 -0.29
N LEU A 427 7.60 -21.65 0.89
CA LEU A 427 8.04 -21.02 2.15
C LEU A 427 9.56 -20.92 2.19
N LEU A 428 10.09 -19.72 2.40
CA LEU A 428 11.51 -19.44 2.61
C LEU A 428 11.88 -19.43 4.08
N PHE A 429 11.07 -18.75 4.90
CA PHE A 429 11.30 -18.61 6.34
C PHE A 429 10.01 -18.29 7.07
N GLU A 430 9.88 -18.72 8.32
CA GLU A 430 8.76 -18.36 9.19
C GLU A 430 9.23 -18.17 10.64
N GLN A 431 8.79 -17.07 11.27
CA GLN A 431 9.00 -16.76 12.67
C GLN A 431 7.66 -16.65 13.37
N MET A 432 7.44 -17.52 14.35
CA MET A 432 6.29 -17.46 15.25
C MET A 432 6.63 -16.64 16.49
N ILE A 433 5.73 -15.73 16.86
CA ILE A 433 5.90 -14.80 17.98
C ILE A 433 4.63 -14.83 18.83
N PRO A 434 4.63 -15.53 19.95
CA PRO A 434 3.54 -15.46 20.91
C PRO A 434 3.35 -14.05 21.45
N GLN A 435 2.12 -13.62 21.68
CA GLN A 435 1.81 -12.32 22.30
C GLN A 435 2.58 -12.11 23.62
N THR A 436 2.73 -13.17 24.42
CA THR A 436 3.45 -13.14 25.70
C THR A 436 4.92 -12.76 25.57
N ASP A 437 5.55 -13.06 24.42
CA ASP A 437 6.96 -12.76 24.18
C ASP A 437 7.19 -11.27 23.84
N LEU A 438 6.10 -10.52 23.62
CA LEU A 438 6.13 -9.09 23.34
C LEU A 438 5.56 -8.24 24.48
N LEU A 439 5.32 -8.84 25.66
CA LEU A 439 4.94 -8.10 26.85
C LEU A 439 6.19 -7.52 27.53
N TRP A 440 6.05 -6.30 28.03
CA TRP A 440 7.11 -5.68 28.81
C TRP A 440 7.41 -6.52 30.06
N GLN A 441 8.66 -6.89 30.22
CA GLN A 441 9.15 -7.58 31.41
C GLN A 441 10.01 -6.60 32.22
N ASP A 442 9.58 -6.32 33.45
CA ASP A 442 10.47 -5.65 34.41
C ASP A 442 11.62 -6.61 34.76
N ASP A 443 12.84 -6.09 34.89
CA ASP A 443 14.01 -6.87 35.24
C ASP A 443 13.70 -7.75 36.46
N THR A 444 13.56 -9.05 36.26
CA THR A 444 13.74 -10.01 37.35
C THR A 444 15.25 -10.18 37.55
N LEU A 445 15.84 -9.27 38.28
CA LEU A 445 17.15 -9.47 38.91
C LEU A 445 16.98 -10.40 40.10
#